data_581be16c29ae7fffefe9222d10aa29bc
#
_entry.id   581be16c29ae7fffefe9222d10aa29bc
#
_cell.length_a   1.000
_cell.length_b   1.000
_cell.length_c   1.000
_cell.angle_alpha   90.00
_cell.angle_beta   90.00
_cell.angle_gamma   90.00
#
_symmetry.space_group_name_H-M   'P 1'
#
loop_
_entity.id
_entity.type
_entity.pdbx_description
1 polymer ?
#
loop_
_entity_poly.entity_id
_entity_poly.type
_entity_poly.pdbx_seq_one_letter_code
_entity_poly.pdbx_strand_id
1 'polypeptide(L)'
;MTETITFQNVLDHLLDSKKEIPQAHLKLYSDLDPKSLRLFMDVWPSVKPVRKLLLLNELINHLEVDTLVTYEEIGRALLDDPDGDVRARAILLLAESDDPKLAAKLTNILLNDTDLAPRMEAVNLLGEFILLGELEELPEEIQRKAEDALITVIRSDDNSALRRSALEALGYSSRPEMVTLIESAFERADPAWKASALRAMGRSHDERWNDGVISTLLDEDPRIKFAAVEAAGELNIQEAGSILLKMLEDEEEDDDVIALGRRQRCHLAH
;
A
#
# COMPACT_ATOMS: atom_id res chain seq x y z
N MET A 1 27.77 9.43 -32.75
CA MET A 1 27.67 8.04 -32.31
C MET A 1 27.24 8.10 -30.83
N THR A 2 26.00 7.78 -30.52
CA THR A 2 25.54 7.63 -29.13
C THR A 2 26.25 6.40 -28.56
N GLU A 3 27.12 6.60 -27.57
CA GLU A 3 27.71 5.48 -26.83
C GLU A 3 26.59 4.61 -26.27
N THR A 4 26.63 3.33 -26.55
CA THR A 4 25.68 2.36 -25.97
C THR A 4 26.01 2.26 -24.48
N ILE A 5 25.11 2.75 -23.62
CA ILE A 5 25.26 2.67 -22.16
C ILE A 5 25.20 1.18 -21.78
N THR A 6 26.27 0.66 -21.18
CA THR A 6 26.30 -0.72 -20.65
C THR A 6 25.78 -0.74 -19.22
N PHE A 7 25.28 -1.89 -18.77
CA PHE A 7 24.85 -2.04 -17.36
C PHE A 7 26.00 -1.76 -16.37
N GLN A 8 27.25 -2.08 -16.73
CA GLN A 8 28.41 -1.73 -15.93
C GLN A 8 28.54 -0.22 -15.73
N ASN A 9 28.31 0.58 -16.77
CA ASN A 9 28.34 2.06 -16.63
C ASN A 9 27.24 2.55 -15.67
N VAL A 10 26.09 1.87 -15.61
CA VAL A 10 24.99 2.18 -14.66
C VAL A 10 25.44 1.90 -13.24
N LEU A 11 26.09 0.76 -12.98
CA LEU A 11 26.62 0.39 -11.67
C LEU A 11 27.75 1.33 -11.22
N ASP A 12 28.63 1.72 -12.11
CA ASP A 12 29.71 2.70 -11.81
C ASP A 12 29.10 4.06 -11.43
N HIS A 13 28.00 4.47 -12.07
CA HIS A 13 27.24 5.65 -11.70
C HIS A 13 26.56 5.51 -10.33
N LEU A 14 26.04 4.34 -10.03
CA LEU A 14 25.42 4.05 -8.74
C LEU A 14 26.43 4.20 -7.59
N LEU A 15 27.67 3.78 -7.79
CA LEU A 15 28.75 3.90 -6.80
C LEU A 15 29.22 5.36 -6.62
N ASP A 16 29.08 6.22 -7.61
CA ASP A 16 29.47 7.62 -7.55
C ASP A 16 28.40 8.48 -6.85
N SER A 17 28.53 8.64 -5.54
CA SER A 17 27.58 9.41 -4.73
C SER A 17 27.53 10.91 -4.99
N LYS A 18 28.40 11.45 -5.86
CA LYS A 18 28.43 12.88 -6.22
C LYS A 18 27.59 13.20 -7.46
N LYS A 19 27.23 12.20 -8.24
CA LYS A 19 26.44 12.36 -9.46
C LYS A 19 24.97 12.03 -9.20
N GLU A 20 24.07 12.70 -9.90
CA GLU A 20 22.66 12.32 -9.94
C GLU A 20 22.51 10.96 -10.64
N ILE A 21 21.40 10.26 -10.39
CA ILE A 21 21.03 9.04 -11.13
C ILE A 21 20.32 9.50 -12.41
N PRO A 22 20.92 9.30 -13.60
CA PRO A 22 20.25 9.72 -14.82
C PRO A 22 18.96 8.93 -15.05
N GLN A 23 17.89 9.61 -15.42
CA GLN A 23 16.59 8.96 -15.72
C GLN A 23 16.72 7.86 -16.80
N ALA A 24 17.59 8.09 -17.79
CA ALA A 24 17.87 7.09 -18.83
C ALA A 24 18.49 5.78 -18.30
N HIS A 25 19.04 5.79 -17.08
CA HIS A 25 19.58 4.58 -16.45
C HIS A 25 18.50 3.74 -15.78
N LEU A 26 17.36 4.31 -15.37
CA LEU A 26 16.32 3.59 -14.62
C LEU A 26 15.79 2.41 -15.42
N LYS A 27 15.56 2.57 -16.72
CA LYS A 27 15.11 1.48 -17.61
C LYS A 27 16.07 0.30 -17.68
N LEU A 28 17.37 0.52 -17.42
CA LEU A 28 18.38 -0.53 -17.46
C LEU A 28 18.39 -1.41 -16.21
N TYR A 29 17.61 -1.03 -15.17
CA TYR A 29 17.34 -1.85 -13.99
C TYR A 29 16.08 -2.73 -14.16
N SER A 30 15.29 -2.50 -15.23
CA SER A 30 14.09 -3.31 -15.51
C SER A 30 14.46 -4.69 -16.04
N ASP A 31 13.69 -5.71 -15.65
CA ASP A 31 13.82 -7.10 -16.13
C ASP A 31 15.27 -7.63 -16.09
N LEU A 32 15.93 -7.45 -14.95
CA LEU A 32 17.32 -7.89 -14.84
C LEU A 32 17.46 -9.39 -15.04
N ASP A 33 18.27 -9.78 -16.04
CA ASP A 33 18.68 -11.17 -16.18
C ASP A 33 19.52 -11.62 -14.96
N PRO A 34 19.63 -12.95 -14.69
CA PRO A 34 20.33 -13.45 -13.51
C PRO A 34 21.80 -13.04 -13.41
N LYS A 35 22.43 -12.67 -14.52
CA LYS A 35 23.83 -12.20 -14.54
C LYS A 35 23.89 -10.73 -14.11
N SER A 36 23.03 -9.91 -14.67
CA SER A 36 22.94 -8.49 -14.34
C SER A 36 22.50 -8.29 -12.88
N LEU A 37 21.53 -9.08 -12.39
CA LEU A 37 21.13 -9.07 -10.98
C LEU A 37 22.31 -9.44 -10.05
N ARG A 38 23.10 -10.44 -10.39
CA ARG A 38 24.30 -10.77 -9.60
C ARG A 38 25.30 -9.62 -9.57
N LEU A 39 25.59 -8.99 -10.71
CA LEU A 39 26.47 -7.81 -10.76
C LEU A 39 25.93 -6.66 -9.89
N PHE A 40 24.63 -6.42 -9.90
CA PHE A 40 23.97 -5.44 -9.03
C PHE A 40 24.19 -5.80 -7.56
N MET A 41 23.89 -7.04 -7.16
CA MET A 41 24.02 -7.48 -5.77
C MET A 41 25.49 -7.51 -5.29
N ASP A 42 26.46 -7.76 -6.17
CA ASP A 42 27.90 -7.71 -5.84
C ASP A 42 28.36 -6.28 -5.47
N VAL A 43 27.81 -5.26 -6.13
CA VAL A 43 28.16 -3.85 -5.84
C VAL A 43 27.30 -3.25 -4.72
N TRP A 44 26.11 -3.79 -4.48
CA TRP A 44 25.12 -3.23 -3.55
C TRP A 44 25.64 -2.97 -2.13
N PRO A 45 26.45 -3.85 -1.50
CA PRO A 45 27.04 -3.59 -0.18
C PRO A 45 27.97 -2.38 -0.14
N SER A 46 28.55 -1.99 -1.28
CA SER A 46 29.44 -0.84 -1.41
C SER A 46 28.72 0.49 -1.69
N VAL A 47 27.43 0.43 -2.00
CA VAL A 47 26.59 1.61 -2.23
C VAL A 47 26.26 2.27 -0.89
N LYS A 48 26.44 3.57 -0.78
CA LYS A 48 26.13 4.34 0.43
C LYS A 48 24.63 4.28 0.76
N PRO A 49 24.23 4.20 2.04
CA PRO A 49 22.81 4.06 2.44
C PRO A 49 21.90 5.12 1.78
N VAL A 50 22.25 6.39 1.83
CA VAL A 50 21.47 7.48 1.18
C VAL A 50 21.31 7.24 -0.32
N ARG A 51 22.33 6.68 -0.98
CA ARG A 51 22.31 6.41 -2.42
C ARG A 51 21.43 5.20 -2.75
N LYS A 52 21.39 4.18 -1.86
CA LYS A 52 20.47 3.05 -1.97
C LYS A 52 19.03 3.53 -1.97
N LEU A 53 18.67 4.34 -0.97
CA LEU A 53 17.31 4.88 -0.84
C LEU A 53 16.93 5.79 -2.01
N LEU A 54 17.87 6.62 -2.49
CA LEU A 54 17.65 7.46 -3.66
C LEU A 54 17.33 6.61 -4.89
N LEU A 55 18.15 5.58 -5.19
CA LEU A 55 17.87 4.69 -6.33
C LEU A 55 16.48 4.05 -6.21
N LEU A 56 16.17 3.46 -5.05
CA LEU A 56 14.90 2.76 -4.88
C LEU A 56 13.70 3.69 -5.02
N ASN A 57 13.78 4.92 -4.49
CA ASN A 57 12.74 5.93 -4.69
C ASN A 57 12.58 6.30 -6.17
N GLU A 58 13.69 6.48 -6.91
CA GLU A 58 13.61 6.77 -8.36
C GLU A 58 12.99 5.60 -9.14
N LEU A 59 13.29 4.34 -8.76
CA LEU A 59 12.68 3.17 -9.38
C LEU A 59 11.18 3.09 -9.07
N ILE A 60 10.76 3.36 -7.83
CA ILE A 60 9.34 3.39 -7.43
C ILE A 60 8.60 4.48 -8.22
N ASN A 61 9.11 5.71 -8.23
CA ASN A 61 8.51 6.80 -9.01
C ASN A 61 8.45 6.47 -10.51
N HIS A 62 9.41 5.69 -11.02
CA HIS A 62 9.41 5.30 -12.42
C HIS A 62 8.33 4.27 -12.75
N LEU A 63 7.96 3.36 -11.83
CA LEU A 63 6.82 2.46 -12.00
C LEU A 63 5.50 3.22 -12.17
N GLU A 64 5.33 4.35 -11.48
CA GLU A 64 4.10 5.16 -11.58
C GLU A 64 3.91 5.81 -12.95
N VAL A 65 4.99 6.05 -13.71
CA VAL A 65 4.96 6.79 -14.97
C VAL A 65 5.22 5.94 -16.21
N ASP A 66 5.77 4.74 -16.06
CA ASP A 66 6.07 3.82 -17.17
C ASP A 66 5.64 2.39 -16.83
N THR A 67 4.48 2.00 -17.34
CA THR A 67 3.88 0.66 -17.11
C THR A 67 4.58 -0.49 -17.86
N LEU A 68 5.62 -0.19 -18.63
CA LEU A 68 6.40 -1.20 -19.38
C LEU A 68 7.65 -1.68 -18.64
N VAL A 69 7.93 -1.12 -17.46
CA VAL A 69 9.08 -1.51 -16.64
C VAL A 69 8.63 -2.34 -15.44
N THR A 70 9.51 -3.25 -14.99
CA THR A 70 9.35 -3.97 -13.72
C THR A 70 10.69 -4.05 -13.01
N TYR A 71 10.66 -4.00 -11.69
CA TYR A 71 11.84 -4.10 -10.84
C TYR A 71 11.72 -5.24 -9.84
N GLU A 72 10.90 -6.24 -10.17
CA GLU A 72 10.63 -7.38 -9.27
C GLU A 72 11.89 -8.12 -8.83
N GLU A 73 12.85 -8.36 -9.75
CA GLU A 73 14.08 -9.06 -9.41
C GLU A 73 14.89 -8.32 -8.35
N ILE A 74 14.93 -6.97 -8.44
CA ILE A 74 15.60 -6.11 -7.44
C ILE A 74 14.81 -6.15 -6.15
N GLY A 75 13.48 -5.96 -6.21
CA GLY A 75 12.61 -6.03 -5.04
C GLY A 75 12.81 -7.33 -4.27
N ARG A 76 12.72 -8.47 -4.94
CA ARG A 76 12.91 -9.80 -4.33
C ARG A 76 14.29 -9.98 -3.71
N ALA A 77 15.34 -9.52 -4.40
CA ALA A 77 16.72 -9.65 -3.92
C ALA A 77 17.01 -8.81 -2.67
N LEU A 78 16.26 -7.71 -2.46
CA LEU A 78 16.47 -6.77 -1.35
C LEU A 78 15.53 -6.98 -0.15
N LEU A 79 14.62 -7.96 -0.18
CA LEU A 79 13.72 -8.26 0.95
C LEU A 79 14.46 -8.70 2.24
N ASP A 80 15.72 -9.06 2.15
CA ASP A 80 16.58 -9.44 3.27
C ASP A 80 17.73 -8.45 3.51
N ASP A 81 17.67 -7.23 2.94
CA ASP A 81 18.70 -6.20 3.18
C ASP A 81 18.75 -5.87 4.68
N PRO A 82 19.94 -5.65 5.26
CA PRO A 82 20.09 -5.30 6.68
C PRO A 82 19.39 -3.99 7.08
N ASP A 83 19.15 -3.08 6.12
CA ASP A 83 18.49 -1.79 6.32
C ASP A 83 16.98 -1.93 6.14
N GLY A 84 16.19 -1.62 7.19
CA GLY A 84 14.73 -1.69 7.15
C GLY A 84 14.10 -0.76 6.11
N ASP A 85 14.66 0.42 5.90
CA ASP A 85 14.19 1.36 4.88
C ASP A 85 14.41 0.83 3.46
N VAL A 86 15.45 0.03 3.24
CA VAL A 86 15.68 -0.67 1.97
C VAL A 86 14.66 -1.79 1.80
N ARG A 87 14.41 -2.61 2.84
CA ARG A 87 13.40 -3.69 2.77
C ARG A 87 11.99 -3.14 2.49
N ALA A 88 11.62 -2.02 3.13
CA ALA A 88 10.32 -1.38 2.87
C ALA A 88 10.17 -0.98 1.40
N ARG A 89 11.19 -0.32 0.81
CA ARG A 89 11.17 0.06 -0.61
C ARG A 89 11.24 -1.14 -1.55
N ALA A 90 11.92 -2.21 -1.13
CA ALA A 90 11.92 -3.46 -1.86
C ALA A 90 10.51 -4.06 -2.00
N ILE A 91 9.67 -3.96 -0.95
CA ILE A 91 8.28 -4.38 -1.00
C ILE A 91 7.47 -3.47 -1.95
N LEU A 92 7.69 -2.16 -1.94
CA LEU A 92 7.03 -1.24 -2.88
C LEU A 92 7.35 -1.53 -4.34
N LEU A 93 8.57 -2.02 -4.66
CA LEU A 93 8.91 -2.47 -6.01
C LEU A 93 8.17 -3.76 -6.44
N LEU A 94 7.51 -4.42 -5.49
CA LEU A 94 6.73 -5.65 -5.70
C LEU A 94 5.22 -5.42 -5.65
N ALA A 95 4.78 -4.15 -5.62
CA ALA A 95 3.37 -3.80 -5.41
C ALA A 95 2.42 -4.41 -6.46
N GLU A 96 2.88 -4.62 -7.69
CA GLU A 96 2.09 -5.23 -8.77
C GLU A 96 2.32 -6.74 -8.92
N SER A 97 3.09 -7.37 -8.00
CA SER A 97 3.38 -8.80 -8.10
C SER A 97 2.24 -9.65 -7.55
N ASP A 98 1.75 -10.57 -8.36
CA ASP A 98 0.75 -11.58 -8.03
C ASP A 98 1.34 -12.95 -7.66
N ASP A 99 2.68 -13.06 -7.51
CA ASP A 99 3.34 -14.33 -7.20
C ASP A 99 2.95 -14.85 -5.80
N PRO A 100 2.22 -15.98 -5.70
CA PRO A 100 1.78 -16.53 -4.42
C PRO A 100 2.90 -16.80 -3.42
N LYS A 101 4.14 -17.02 -3.90
CA LYS A 101 5.31 -17.26 -3.04
C LYS A 101 5.73 -16.02 -2.25
N LEU A 102 5.39 -14.83 -2.77
CA LEU A 102 5.69 -13.58 -2.09
C LEU A 102 4.87 -13.44 -0.80
N ALA A 103 3.62 -13.89 -0.79
CA ALA A 103 2.74 -13.81 0.39
C ALA A 103 3.37 -14.44 1.64
N ALA A 104 4.05 -15.58 1.50
CA ALA A 104 4.72 -16.22 2.64
C ALA A 104 5.90 -15.38 3.17
N LYS A 105 6.65 -14.71 2.30
CA LYS A 105 7.74 -13.82 2.67
C LYS A 105 7.23 -12.56 3.35
N LEU A 106 6.17 -11.96 2.81
CA LEU A 106 5.51 -10.79 3.40
C LEU A 106 4.91 -11.11 4.77
N THR A 107 4.26 -12.26 4.92
CA THR A 107 3.76 -12.75 6.21
C THR A 107 4.91 -12.87 7.24
N ASN A 108 6.05 -13.40 6.83
CA ASN A 108 7.22 -13.47 7.72
C ASN A 108 7.74 -12.07 8.09
N ILE A 109 7.84 -11.14 7.14
CA ILE A 109 8.24 -9.75 7.41
C ILE A 109 7.24 -9.10 8.37
N LEU A 110 5.94 -9.19 8.09
CA LEU A 110 4.89 -8.63 8.95
C LEU A 110 5.02 -9.07 10.41
N LEU A 111 5.25 -10.35 10.65
CA LEU A 111 5.23 -10.92 11.98
C LEU A 111 6.57 -10.81 12.72
N ASN A 112 7.69 -10.79 12.02
CA ASN A 112 9.01 -10.99 12.62
C ASN A 112 10.03 -9.88 12.33
N ASP A 113 9.77 -8.95 11.41
CA ASP A 113 10.70 -7.86 11.15
C ASP A 113 10.78 -6.91 12.35
N THR A 114 11.98 -6.47 12.69
CA THR A 114 12.23 -5.54 13.82
C THR A 114 11.86 -4.10 13.50
N ASP A 115 11.82 -3.74 12.21
CA ASP A 115 11.56 -2.39 11.75
C ASP A 115 10.09 -2.23 11.34
N LEU A 116 9.49 -1.11 11.72
CA LEU A 116 8.08 -0.85 11.47
C LEU A 116 7.80 -0.62 9.97
N ALA A 117 8.72 0.04 9.24
CA ALA A 117 8.49 0.41 7.85
C ALA A 117 8.25 -0.81 6.93
N PRO A 118 9.11 -1.85 6.88
CA PRO A 118 8.83 -3.02 6.06
C PRO A 118 7.58 -3.79 6.52
N ARG A 119 7.24 -3.77 7.81
CA ARG A 119 6.00 -4.38 8.32
C ARG A 119 4.77 -3.66 7.81
N MET A 120 4.79 -2.32 7.75
CA MET A 120 3.69 -1.51 7.21
C MET A 120 3.48 -1.80 5.72
N GLU A 121 4.56 -1.85 4.92
CA GLU A 121 4.43 -2.17 3.50
C GLU A 121 3.99 -3.62 3.27
N ALA A 122 4.41 -4.56 4.13
CA ALA A 122 3.93 -5.93 4.07
C ALA A 122 2.42 -6.03 4.35
N VAL A 123 1.86 -5.22 5.27
CA VAL A 123 0.41 -5.13 5.50
C VAL A 123 -0.31 -4.71 4.23
N ASN A 124 0.16 -3.62 3.59
CA ASN A 124 -0.49 -3.08 2.39
C ASN A 124 -0.52 -4.13 1.27
N LEU A 125 0.63 -4.74 0.96
CA LEU A 125 0.70 -5.72 -0.11
C LEU A 125 -0.05 -7.03 0.22
N LEU A 126 -0.11 -7.45 1.49
CA LEU A 126 -0.95 -8.59 1.90
C LEU A 126 -2.45 -8.29 1.73
N GLY A 127 -2.87 -7.02 1.87
CA GLY A 127 -4.23 -6.60 1.55
C GLY A 127 -4.59 -6.84 0.09
N GLU A 128 -3.67 -6.53 -0.85
CA GLU A 128 -3.86 -6.82 -2.28
C GLU A 128 -3.95 -8.33 -2.53
N PHE A 129 -3.14 -9.16 -1.84
CA PHE A 129 -3.26 -10.61 -1.93
C PHE A 129 -4.61 -11.14 -1.40
N ILE A 130 -5.21 -10.49 -0.40
CA ILE A 130 -6.56 -10.84 0.06
C ILE A 130 -7.59 -10.48 -1.02
N LEU A 131 -7.49 -9.29 -1.62
CA LEU A 131 -8.36 -8.87 -2.71
C LEU A 131 -8.29 -9.85 -3.89
N LEU A 132 -7.08 -10.22 -4.34
CA LEU A 132 -6.90 -11.21 -5.39
C LEU A 132 -7.50 -12.58 -5.01
N GLY A 133 -7.43 -12.96 -3.73
CA GLY A 133 -8.06 -14.17 -3.23
C GLY A 133 -9.61 -14.12 -3.28
N GLU A 134 -10.21 -13.00 -2.90
CA GLU A 134 -11.67 -12.78 -3.01
C GLU A 134 -12.14 -12.75 -4.48
N LEU A 135 -11.27 -12.36 -5.41
CA LEU A 135 -11.52 -12.42 -6.86
C LEU A 135 -11.23 -13.80 -7.47
N GLU A 136 -10.90 -14.81 -6.67
CA GLU A 136 -10.53 -16.16 -7.09
C GLU A 136 -9.26 -16.21 -7.98
N GLU A 137 -8.43 -15.17 -7.95
CA GLU A 137 -7.17 -15.08 -8.71
C GLU A 137 -5.98 -15.70 -7.95
N LEU A 138 -6.17 -16.02 -6.66
CA LEU A 138 -5.17 -16.69 -5.82
C LEU A 138 -5.76 -17.90 -5.10
N PRO A 139 -4.91 -18.93 -4.78
CA PRO A 139 -5.34 -20.07 -3.98
C PRO A 139 -5.85 -19.63 -2.59
N GLU A 140 -7.00 -20.15 -2.18
CA GLU A 140 -7.64 -19.87 -0.88
C GLU A 140 -6.68 -20.06 0.31
N GLU A 141 -5.76 -21.02 0.25
CA GLU A 141 -4.77 -21.25 1.30
C GLU A 141 -3.83 -20.04 1.49
N ILE A 142 -3.47 -19.36 0.40
CA ILE A 142 -2.60 -18.17 0.44
C ILE A 142 -3.37 -17.00 1.07
N GLN A 143 -4.58 -16.74 0.61
CA GLN A 143 -5.48 -15.73 1.17
C GLN A 143 -5.67 -15.95 2.67
N ARG A 144 -6.05 -17.15 3.11
CA ARG A 144 -6.25 -17.46 4.53
C ARG A 144 -5.01 -17.20 5.39
N LYS A 145 -3.83 -17.54 4.90
CA LYS A 145 -2.57 -17.27 5.63
C LYS A 145 -2.30 -15.77 5.80
N ALA A 146 -2.57 -14.98 4.76
CA ALA A 146 -2.46 -13.53 4.84
C ALA A 146 -3.46 -12.95 5.86
N GLU A 147 -4.72 -13.36 5.80
CA GLU A 147 -5.76 -12.96 6.75
C GLU A 147 -5.41 -13.32 8.19
N ASP A 148 -4.98 -14.57 8.45
CA ASP A 148 -4.62 -15.02 9.80
C ASP A 148 -3.44 -14.21 10.38
N ALA A 149 -2.46 -13.83 9.54
CA ALA A 149 -1.35 -12.99 9.96
C ALA A 149 -1.83 -11.58 10.34
N LEU A 150 -2.67 -10.96 9.52
CA LEU A 150 -3.22 -9.63 9.79
C LEU A 150 -4.13 -9.64 11.03
N ILE A 151 -4.98 -10.65 11.21
CA ILE A 151 -5.80 -10.82 12.41
C ILE A 151 -4.92 -10.96 13.65
N THR A 152 -3.81 -11.69 13.56
CA THR A 152 -2.84 -11.82 14.66
C THR A 152 -2.29 -10.45 15.06
N VAL A 153 -1.91 -9.61 14.09
CA VAL A 153 -1.42 -8.25 14.35
C VAL A 153 -2.51 -7.38 14.99
N ILE A 154 -3.74 -7.39 14.49
CA ILE A 154 -4.84 -6.59 15.06
C ILE A 154 -5.08 -6.93 16.53
N ARG A 155 -5.01 -8.21 16.89
CA ARG A 155 -5.27 -8.71 18.26
C ARG A 155 -4.10 -8.59 19.21
N SER A 156 -2.91 -8.25 18.71
CA SER A 156 -1.70 -8.09 19.53
C SER A 156 -1.63 -6.73 20.23
N ASP A 157 -0.59 -6.53 21.05
CA ASP A 157 -0.24 -5.24 21.67
C ASP A 157 0.78 -4.45 20.83
N ASP A 158 0.84 -4.71 19.52
CA ASP A 158 1.77 -4.09 18.57
C ASP A 158 1.48 -2.60 18.35
N ASN A 159 2.30 -1.96 17.54
CA ASN A 159 2.14 -0.56 17.15
C ASN A 159 0.71 -0.27 16.67
N SER A 160 0.07 0.76 17.23
CA SER A 160 -1.33 1.08 16.94
C SER A 160 -1.57 1.42 15.46
N ALA A 161 -0.60 2.05 14.77
CA ALA A 161 -0.72 2.33 13.34
C ALA A 161 -0.69 1.03 12.52
N LEU A 162 0.22 0.11 12.84
CA LEU A 162 0.30 -1.19 12.18
C LEU A 162 -1.00 -2.00 12.34
N ARG A 163 -1.56 -2.00 13.54
CA ARG A 163 -2.84 -2.69 13.83
C ARG A 163 -4.01 -2.09 13.05
N ARG A 164 -4.05 -0.76 12.91
CA ARG A 164 -5.06 -0.06 12.11
C ARG A 164 -4.91 -0.36 10.63
N SER A 165 -3.68 -0.29 10.09
CA SER A 165 -3.44 -0.67 8.69
C SER A 165 -3.82 -2.12 8.42
N ALA A 166 -3.56 -3.04 9.37
CA ALA A 166 -3.99 -4.43 9.25
C ALA A 166 -5.52 -4.58 9.20
N LEU A 167 -6.27 -3.76 9.96
CA LEU A 167 -7.73 -3.72 9.87
C LEU A 167 -8.20 -3.22 8.49
N GLU A 168 -7.58 -2.16 7.98
CA GLU A 168 -7.89 -1.59 6.66
C GLU A 168 -7.60 -2.61 5.54
N ALA A 169 -6.46 -3.30 5.60
CA ALA A 169 -6.09 -4.34 4.63
C ALA A 169 -7.04 -5.54 4.63
N LEU A 170 -7.53 -5.92 5.81
CA LEU A 170 -8.54 -6.97 5.97
C LEU A 170 -9.95 -6.55 5.53
N GLY A 171 -10.18 -5.28 5.23
CA GLY A 171 -11.47 -4.80 4.74
C GLY A 171 -11.98 -5.56 3.51
N TYR A 172 -11.09 -6.05 2.66
CA TYR A 172 -11.44 -6.89 1.50
C TYR A 172 -11.95 -8.29 1.84
N SER A 173 -11.63 -8.81 3.05
CA SER A 173 -11.94 -10.19 3.44
C SER A 173 -13.42 -10.41 3.71
N SER A 174 -13.98 -11.48 3.15
CA SER A 174 -15.36 -11.94 3.39
C SER A 174 -15.52 -12.75 4.70
N ARG A 175 -14.47 -12.88 5.51
CA ARG A 175 -14.51 -13.66 6.77
C ARG A 175 -15.51 -13.08 7.78
N PRO A 176 -16.33 -13.91 8.43
CA PRO A 176 -17.35 -13.45 9.40
C PRO A 176 -16.78 -12.62 10.56
N GLU A 177 -15.54 -12.90 10.98
CA GLU A 177 -14.87 -12.17 12.06
C GLU A 177 -14.69 -10.69 11.76
N MET A 178 -14.66 -10.30 10.47
CA MET A 178 -14.45 -8.92 10.05
C MET A 178 -15.53 -7.98 10.57
N VAL A 179 -16.78 -8.42 10.58
CA VAL A 179 -17.90 -7.61 11.09
C VAL A 179 -17.61 -7.16 12.52
N THR A 180 -17.25 -8.09 13.41
CA THR A 180 -16.96 -7.76 14.82
C THR A 180 -15.70 -6.89 14.98
N LEU A 181 -14.67 -7.12 14.15
CA LEU A 181 -13.43 -6.33 14.21
C LEU A 181 -13.68 -4.88 13.78
N ILE A 182 -14.43 -4.68 12.70
CA ILE A 182 -14.81 -3.36 12.19
C ILE A 182 -15.71 -2.63 13.19
N GLU A 183 -16.77 -3.27 13.69
CA GLU A 183 -17.67 -2.68 14.71
C GLU A 183 -16.88 -2.24 15.95
N SER A 184 -16.07 -3.15 16.50
CA SER A 184 -15.23 -2.85 17.67
C SER A 184 -14.27 -1.68 17.45
N ALA A 185 -13.75 -1.52 16.25
CA ALA A 185 -12.87 -0.40 15.91
C ALA A 185 -13.65 0.91 15.72
N PHE A 186 -14.83 0.85 15.11
CA PHE A 186 -15.70 2.00 14.86
C PHE A 186 -16.26 2.60 16.16
N GLU A 187 -16.55 1.76 17.15
CA GLU A 187 -17.07 2.19 18.47
C GLU A 187 -15.99 2.82 19.38
N ARG A 188 -14.71 2.76 19.00
CA ARG A 188 -13.66 3.36 19.82
C ARG A 188 -13.76 4.88 19.86
N ALA A 189 -13.43 5.46 20.99
CA ALA A 189 -13.31 6.90 21.15
C ALA A 189 -12.12 7.52 20.38
N ASP A 190 -11.19 6.71 19.90
CA ASP A 190 -10.01 7.14 19.14
C ASP A 190 -10.38 7.39 17.67
N PRO A 191 -10.34 8.66 17.18
CA PRO A 191 -10.68 9.00 15.79
C PRO A 191 -9.88 8.25 14.74
N ALA A 192 -8.63 7.91 15.03
CA ALA A 192 -7.79 7.16 14.07
C ALA A 192 -8.29 5.74 13.89
N TRP A 193 -8.79 5.07 14.94
CA TRP A 193 -9.42 3.75 14.81
C TRP A 193 -10.75 3.81 14.07
N LYS A 194 -11.56 4.86 14.35
CA LYS A 194 -12.83 5.05 13.67
C LYS A 194 -12.64 5.30 12.18
N ALA A 195 -11.65 6.12 11.81
CA ALA A 195 -11.30 6.34 10.41
C ALA A 195 -10.84 5.06 9.71
N SER A 196 -10.00 4.23 10.37
CA SER A 196 -9.58 2.94 9.81
C SER A 196 -10.74 1.95 9.68
N ALA A 197 -11.69 1.97 10.62
CA ALA A 197 -12.92 1.16 10.50
C ALA A 197 -13.75 1.58 9.28
N LEU A 198 -13.91 2.88 9.04
CA LEU A 198 -14.62 3.40 7.87
C LEU A 198 -13.96 2.95 6.55
N ARG A 199 -12.62 3.01 6.46
CA ARG A 199 -11.92 2.48 5.28
C ARG A 199 -12.12 0.98 5.10
N ALA A 200 -12.09 0.20 6.19
CA ALA A 200 -12.39 -1.22 6.14
C ALA A 200 -13.85 -1.50 5.71
N MET A 201 -14.81 -0.66 6.16
CA MET A 201 -16.20 -0.72 5.70
C MET A 201 -16.30 -0.50 4.19
N GLY A 202 -15.64 0.52 3.65
CA GLY A 202 -15.62 0.81 2.22
C GLY A 202 -15.11 -0.38 1.41
N ARG A 203 -13.93 -0.89 1.76
CA ARG A 203 -13.28 -2.02 1.08
C ARG A 203 -14.08 -3.33 1.14
N SER A 204 -14.95 -3.49 2.14
CA SER A 204 -15.78 -4.69 2.26
C SER A 204 -16.91 -4.79 1.23
N HIS A 205 -17.26 -3.69 0.58
CA HIS A 205 -18.42 -3.56 -0.31
C HIS A 205 -19.73 -4.12 0.27
N ASP A 206 -19.88 -4.12 1.61
CA ASP A 206 -21.05 -4.66 2.32
C ASP A 206 -21.99 -3.51 2.71
N GLU A 207 -23.17 -3.49 2.12
CA GLU A 207 -24.21 -2.47 2.32
C GLU A 207 -24.66 -2.29 3.78
N ARG A 208 -24.38 -3.27 4.67
CA ARG A 208 -24.68 -3.14 6.10
C ARG A 208 -24.06 -1.92 6.76
N TRP A 209 -22.97 -1.40 6.17
CA TRP A 209 -22.22 -0.26 6.69
C TRP A 209 -22.76 1.10 6.25
N ASN A 210 -23.71 1.14 5.31
CA ASN A 210 -24.20 2.39 4.72
C ASN A 210 -24.64 3.40 5.77
N ASP A 211 -25.49 2.98 6.72
CA ASP A 211 -25.98 3.88 7.79
C ASP A 211 -24.84 4.42 8.67
N GLY A 212 -23.89 3.56 9.02
CA GLY A 212 -22.70 3.92 9.80
C GLY A 212 -21.84 4.98 9.08
N VAL A 213 -21.59 4.77 7.79
CA VAL A 213 -20.83 5.69 6.93
C VAL A 213 -21.58 7.02 6.78
N ILE A 214 -22.87 7.00 6.43
CA ILE A 214 -23.69 8.21 6.27
C ILE A 214 -23.68 9.06 7.56
N SER A 215 -23.78 8.42 8.72
CA SER A 215 -23.82 9.11 10.01
C SER A 215 -22.54 9.88 10.35
N THR A 216 -21.42 9.56 9.68
CA THR A 216 -20.10 10.14 9.92
C THR A 216 -19.61 11.11 8.84
N LEU A 217 -20.37 11.29 7.75
CA LEU A 217 -20.01 12.20 6.66
C LEU A 217 -19.84 13.66 7.10
N LEU A 218 -20.53 14.08 8.18
CA LEU A 218 -20.46 15.42 8.74
C LEU A 218 -19.78 15.43 10.13
N ASP A 219 -18.93 14.44 10.43
CA ASP A 219 -18.18 14.38 11.69
C ASP A 219 -17.26 15.62 11.82
N GLU A 220 -17.07 16.12 13.03
CA GLU A 220 -16.22 17.29 13.31
C GLU A 220 -14.73 16.97 13.10
N ASP A 221 -14.31 15.70 13.29
CA ASP A 221 -12.92 15.28 13.07
C ASP A 221 -12.67 15.07 11.54
N PRO A 222 -11.77 15.86 10.94
CA PRO A 222 -11.53 15.79 9.49
C PRO A 222 -11.03 14.41 9.02
N ARG A 223 -10.36 13.64 9.88
CA ARG A 223 -9.88 12.27 9.55
C ARG A 223 -11.06 11.32 9.40
N ILE A 224 -12.07 11.43 10.27
CA ILE A 224 -13.28 10.62 10.22
C ILE A 224 -14.10 11.02 8.99
N LYS A 225 -14.30 12.33 8.80
CA LYS A 225 -15.01 12.88 7.65
C LYS A 225 -14.39 12.40 6.32
N PHE A 226 -13.07 12.53 6.17
CA PHE A 226 -12.36 12.08 4.98
C PHE A 226 -12.57 10.58 4.72
N ALA A 227 -12.38 9.74 5.75
CA ALA A 227 -12.57 8.29 5.63
C ALA A 227 -14.04 7.90 5.34
N ALA A 228 -15.00 8.66 5.85
CA ALA A 228 -16.42 8.47 5.54
C ALA A 228 -16.74 8.80 4.08
N VAL A 229 -16.18 9.88 3.53
CA VAL A 229 -16.34 10.23 2.11
C VAL A 229 -15.71 9.17 1.20
N GLU A 230 -14.52 8.67 1.56
CA GLU A 230 -13.85 7.58 0.86
C GLU A 230 -14.72 6.32 0.86
N ALA A 231 -15.17 5.88 2.02
CA ALA A 231 -16.03 4.70 2.18
C ALA A 231 -17.38 4.84 1.47
N ALA A 232 -17.98 6.02 1.48
CA ALA A 232 -19.23 6.28 0.77
C ALA A 232 -19.10 6.09 -0.75
N GLY A 233 -17.95 6.46 -1.32
CA GLY A 233 -17.65 6.22 -2.73
C GLY A 233 -17.40 4.75 -3.05
N GLU A 234 -16.61 4.04 -2.22
CA GLU A 234 -16.32 2.62 -2.41
C GLU A 234 -17.59 1.76 -2.29
N LEU A 235 -18.47 2.06 -1.33
CA LEU A 235 -19.76 1.42 -1.15
C LEU A 235 -20.83 1.86 -2.15
N ASN A 236 -20.53 2.86 -2.98
CA ASN A 236 -21.48 3.44 -3.94
C ASN A 236 -22.81 3.91 -3.28
N ILE A 237 -22.72 4.60 -2.12
CA ILE A 237 -23.87 5.03 -1.33
C ILE A 237 -24.54 6.22 -2.01
N GLN A 238 -25.66 6.00 -2.72
CA GLN A 238 -26.37 7.03 -3.49
C GLN A 238 -26.90 8.16 -2.60
N GLU A 239 -27.36 7.82 -1.39
CA GLU A 239 -27.88 8.78 -0.40
C GLU A 239 -26.81 9.79 0.05
N ALA A 240 -25.54 9.42 0.02
CA ALA A 240 -24.42 10.30 0.34
C ALA A 240 -24.31 11.47 -0.66
N GLY A 241 -24.75 11.31 -1.91
CA GLY A 241 -24.58 12.30 -2.97
C GLY A 241 -25.10 13.69 -2.63
N SER A 242 -26.23 13.79 -1.93
CA SER A 242 -26.80 15.07 -1.49
C SER A 242 -26.02 15.75 -0.37
N ILE A 243 -25.36 14.95 0.48
CA ILE A 243 -24.50 15.43 1.58
C ILE A 243 -23.19 15.93 1.00
N LEU A 244 -22.58 15.13 0.12
CA LEU A 244 -21.34 15.49 -0.57
C LEU A 244 -21.48 16.79 -1.38
N LEU A 245 -22.64 17.01 -2.01
CA LEU A 245 -22.93 18.27 -2.70
C LEU A 245 -22.84 19.48 -1.77
N LYS A 246 -23.46 19.38 -0.60
CA LYS A 246 -23.44 20.47 0.39
C LYS A 246 -22.03 20.73 0.92
N MET A 247 -21.24 19.68 1.14
CA MET A 247 -19.84 19.81 1.56
C MET A 247 -18.99 20.53 0.50
N LEU A 248 -19.23 20.28 -0.78
CA LEU A 248 -18.53 20.96 -1.88
C LEU A 248 -18.92 22.44 -2.06
N GLU A 249 -20.04 22.87 -1.50
CA GLU A 249 -20.52 24.26 -1.48
C GLU A 249 -20.07 25.02 -0.24
N ASP A 250 -19.49 24.35 0.75
CA ASP A 250 -18.98 24.94 1.99
C ASP A 250 -17.56 25.49 1.76
N GLU A 251 -17.40 26.81 1.84
CA GLU A 251 -16.10 27.50 1.68
C GLU A 251 -15.13 27.26 2.85
N GLU A 252 -15.62 26.73 3.98
CA GLU A 252 -14.81 26.40 5.18
C GLU A 252 -14.39 24.92 5.23
N GLU A 253 -14.81 24.09 4.25
CA GLU A 253 -14.49 22.67 4.21
C GLU A 253 -13.00 22.44 3.83
N ASP A 254 -12.44 21.37 4.33
CA ASP A 254 -11.06 20.96 4.08
C ASP A 254 -10.82 20.66 2.58
N ASP A 255 -9.75 21.20 2.01
CA ASP A 255 -9.42 21.06 0.58
C ASP A 255 -9.29 19.60 0.15
N ASP A 256 -8.74 18.71 1.01
CA ASP A 256 -8.58 17.28 0.71
C ASP A 256 -9.94 16.57 0.68
N VAL A 257 -10.85 16.94 1.60
CA VAL A 257 -12.24 16.43 1.63
C VAL A 257 -12.99 16.90 0.38
N ILE A 258 -12.83 18.16 -0.02
CA ILE A 258 -13.43 18.72 -1.25
C ILE A 258 -12.91 17.97 -2.48
N ALA A 259 -11.60 17.76 -2.60
CA ALA A 259 -10.98 17.06 -3.73
C ALA A 259 -11.49 15.61 -3.84
N LEU A 260 -11.58 14.91 -2.72
CA LEU A 260 -12.10 13.54 -2.65
C LEU A 260 -13.60 13.50 -2.97
N GLY A 261 -14.40 14.38 -2.35
CA GLY A 261 -15.84 14.47 -2.60
C GLY A 261 -16.19 14.71 -4.06
N ARG A 262 -15.39 15.51 -4.78
CA ARG A 262 -15.55 15.70 -6.25
C ARG A 262 -15.32 14.41 -7.02
N ARG A 263 -14.30 13.62 -6.67
CA ARG A 263 -14.03 12.31 -7.31
C ARG A 263 -15.18 11.33 -7.07
N GLN A 264 -15.57 11.17 -5.80
CA GLN A 264 -16.61 10.21 -5.43
C GLN A 264 -17.97 10.57 -6.04
N ARG A 265 -18.31 11.84 -6.13
CA ARG A 265 -19.53 12.27 -6.80
C ARG A 265 -19.58 11.88 -8.28
N CYS A 266 -18.46 11.91 -8.99
CA CYS A 266 -18.43 11.45 -10.38
C CYS A 266 -18.76 9.97 -10.49
N HIS A 267 -18.37 9.15 -9.52
CA HIS A 267 -18.70 7.72 -9.45
C HIS A 267 -20.17 7.47 -9.10
N LEU A 268 -20.74 8.26 -8.18
CA LEU A 268 -22.13 8.13 -7.75
C LEU A 268 -23.17 8.64 -8.79
N ALA A 269 -22.73 9.35 -9.84
CA ALA A 269 -23.63 9.94 -10.85
C ALA A 269 -23.85 9.03 -12.07
N HIS A 270 -23.29 7.85 -12.09
CA HIS A 270 -23.42 6.84 -13.14
C HIS A 270 -24.00 5.55 -12.61
#